data_a0b471d991286f7b65dac4c38eed5c9b
#
_entry.id   a0b471d991286f7b65dac4c38eed5c9b
#
_cell.length_a   1.000
_cell.length_b   1.000
_cell.length_c   1.000
_cell.angle_alpha   90.00
_cell.angle_beta   90.00
_cell.angle_gamma   90.00
#
_symmetry.space_group_name_H-M   'P 1'
#
loop_
_entity.id
_entity.type
_entity.pdbx_description
1 polymer ?
#
loop_
_entity_poly.entity_id
_entity_poly.type
_entity_poly.pdbx_seq_one_letter_code
_entity_poly.pdbx_strand_id
1 'polypeptide(L)'
;MPDDGMKQAYRLARELLWDRLDDTSPGTTEILKQVHQADLIVVQGQYDHIESVLESAGMPYSVITTARLERAKLRPDQIVFINCPGLITSKTVRKLQQFVHQGGFLFTTDWALKHVLQPAFPGLVEYNQRPTADEVVRVEILDRQDGFLQSVLDAEDDPLWWLEASSYPIRILQPDKVKVLIRSKEIQERHGESPVFISFEYGQGVVYHMISHFYLQRAETRTLRQAAPSMSYVAAKGIGEQAQRKYQDLGAEEITTGQLESAFTSTVTLWGVVLRKKARDRDRKQE
;
A
#
# COMPACT_ATOMS: atom_id res chain seq x y z
N MET A 1 0.30 6.76 -21.10
CA MET A 1 -1.11 6.71 -20.62
C MET A 1 -1.18 5.61 -19.58
N PRO A 2 -1.95 5.75 -18.48
CA PRO A 2 -2.15 4.63 -17.56
C PRO A 2 -2.67 3.45 -18.36
N ASP A 3 -2.16 2.26 -18.06
CA ASP A 3 -2.65 1.02 -18.64
C ASP A 3 -4.12 0.84 -18.22
N ASP A 4 -5.05 0.93 -19.16
CA ASP A 4 -6.48 0.76 -18.90
C ASP A 4 -6.76 -0.61 -18.25
N GLY A 5 -5.93 -1.61 -18.55
CA GLY A 5 -5.99 -2.93 -17.92
C GLY A 5 -5.70 -2.89 -16.42
N MET A 6 -4.71 -2.12 -15.96
CA MET A 6 -4.44 -1.97 -14.52
C MET A 6 -5.54 -1.20 -13.79
N LYS A 7 -6.14 -0.19 -14.42
CA LYS A 7 -7.30 0.50 -13.83
C LYS A 7 -8.49 -0.45 -13.65
N GLN A 8 -8.73 -1.31 -14.63
CA GLN A 8 -9.72 -2.38 -14.56
C GLN A 8 -9.37 -3.39 -13.45
N ALA A 9 -8.10 -3.79 -13.37
CA ALA A 9 -7.60 -4.71 -12.35
C ALA A 9 -7.85 -4.20 -10.92
N TYR A 10 -7.61 -2.90 -10.64
CA TYR A 10 -7.90 -2.31 -9.32
C TYR A 10 -9.40 -2.28 -8.99
N ARG A 11 -10.28 -2.07 -9.99
CA ARG A 11 -11.73 -2.15 -9.77
C ARG A 11 -12.17 -3.56 -9.42
N LEU A 12 -11.66 -4.55 -10.15
CA LEU A 12 -11.93 -5.97 -9.86
C LEU A 12 -11.34 -6.40 -8.52
N ALA A 13 -10.14 -5.93 -8.20
CA ALA A 13 -9.50 -6.18 -6.91
C ALA A 13 -10.34 -5.68 -5.73
N ARG A 14 -10.95 -4.51 -5.86
CA ARG A 14 -11.88 -3.98 -4.86
C ARG A 14 -13.08 -4.91 -4.66
N GLU A 15 -13.76 -5.30 -5.74
CA GLU A 15 -14.93 -6.16 -5.65
C GLU A 15 -14.57 -7.52 -5.02
N LEU A 16 -13.43 -8.07 -5.45
CA LEU A 16 -12.92 -9.34 -4.94
C LEU A 16 -12.59 -9.27 -3.44
N LEU A 17 -12.02 -8.17 -2.99
CA LEU A 17 -11.73 -7.96 -1.58
C LEU A 17 -13.02 -7.85 -0.75
N TRP A 18 -14.01 -7.10 -1.23
CA TRP A 18 -15.31 -6.99 -0.55
C TRP A 18 -16.02 -8.34 -0.46
N ASP A 19 -16.15 -9.06 -1.56
CA ASP A 19 -16.82 -10.36 -1.57
C ASP A 19 -16.13 -11.34 -0.59
N ARG A 20 -14.79 -11.34 -0.59
CA ARG A 20 -14.02 -12.19 0.32
C ARG A 20 -14.17 -11.80 1.79
N LEU A 21 -14.21 -10.52 2.09
CA LEU A 21 -14.40 -10.03 3.47
C LEU A 21 -15.82 -10.26 3.98
N ASP A 22 -16.82 -10.11 3.14
CA ASP A 22 -18.21 -10.39 3.53
C ASP A 22 -18.39 -11.87 3.92
N ASP A 23 -17.67 -12.79 3.25
CA ASP A 23 -17.71 -14.21 3.57
C ASP A 23 -16.86 -14.58 4.80
N THR A 24 -15.65 -13.99 4.92
CA THR A 24 -14.65 -14.42 5.93
C THR A 24 -14.59 -13.56 7.17
N SER A 25 -14.94 -12.27 7.07
CA SER A 25 -14.75 -11.27 8.13
C SER A 25 -15.77 -10.13 8.07
N PRO A 26 -17.08 -10.39 8.24
CA PRO A 26 -18.12 -9.35 8.11
C PRO A 26 -17.89 -8.13 9.03
N GLY A 27 -17.29 -8.32 10.21
CA GLY A 27 -16.94 -7.23 11.10
C GLY A 27 -15.89 -6.28 10.54
N THR A 28 -15.04 -6.76 9.63
CA THR A 28 -14.02 -5.95 8.94
C THR A 28 -14.66 -5.01 7.92
N THR A 29 -15.65 -5.50 7.18
CA THR A 29 -16.39 -4.67 6.21
C THR A 29 -17.11 -3.52 6.89
N GLU A 30 -17.72 -3.75 8.06
CA GLU A 30 -18.36 -2.69 8.84
C GLU A 30 -17.37 -1.61 9.33
N ILE A 31 -16.15 -1.99 9.71
CA ILE A 31 -15.09 -1.02 10.07
C ILE A 31 -14.71 -0.18 8.85
N LEU A 32 -14.56 -0.80 7.69
CA LEU A 32 -14.17 -0.11 6.46
C LEU A 32 -15.24 0.87 5.96
N LYS A 33 -16.52 0.53 6.11
CA LYS A 33 -17.65 1.44 5.81
C LYS A 33 -17.67 2.69 6.69
N GLN A 34 -17.00 2.68 7.85
CA GLN A 34 -16.87 3.82 8.76
C GLN A 34 -15.69 4.75 8.46
N VAL A 35 -14.94 4.48 7.40
CA VAL A 35 -13.85 5.37 6.97
C VAL A 35 -14.44 6.61 6.32
N HIS A 36 -14.05 7.78 6.80
CA HIS A 36 -14.51 9.06 6.27
C HIS A 36 -13.41 9.79 5.50
N GLN A 37 -13.82 10.68 4.60
CA GLN A 37 -12.89 11.49 3.79
C GLN A 37 -11.84 12.25 4.62
N ALA A 38 -12.19 12.65 5.83
CA ALA A 38 -11.28 13.36 6.73
C ALA A 38 -10.26 12.46 7.44
N ASP A 39 -10.38 11.15 7.34
CA ASP A 39 -9.48 10.20 7.99
C ASP A 39 -8.22 9.94 7.16
N LEU A 40 -8.34 10.03 5.83
CA LEU A 40 -7.26 9.78 4.89
C LEU A 40 -6.87 11.08 4.19
N ILE A 41 -5.68 11.59 4.49
CA ILE A 41 -5.12 12.81 3.90
C ILE A 41 -4.01 12.45 2.93
N VAL A 42 -4.21 12.73 1.65
CA VAL A 42 -3.19 12.52 0.61
C VAL A 42 -2.49 13.84 0.30
N VAL A 43 -1.18 13.87 0.43
CA VAL A 43 -0.35 15.00 0.03
C VAL A 43 0.14 14.76 -1.39
N GLN A 44 -0.25 15.65 -2.31
CA GLN A 44 0.11 15.56 -3.71
C GLN A 44 1.62 15.40 -3.92
N GLY A 45 1.98 14.47 -4.78
CA GLY A 45 3.33 14.27 -5.31
C GLY A 45 3.47 14.74 -6.76
N GLN A 46 4.61 14.42 -7.36
CA GLN A 46 4.89 14.64 -8.77
C GLN A 46 4.91 13.32 -9.55
N TYR A 47 5.29 12.23 -8.89
CA TYR A 47 5.59 10.95 -9.53
C TYR A 47 4.70 9.81 -9.01
N ASP A 48 3.96 10.01 -7.94
CA ASP A 48 3.09 9.02 -7.35
C ASP A 48 1.68 9.59 -7.15
N HIS A 49 0.67 8.73 -7.30
CA HIS A 49 -0.76 9.07 -7.30
C HIS A 49 -1.57 8.04 -6.51
N ILE A 50 -1.25 7.87 -5.21
CA ILE A 50 -1.98 6.94 -4.33
C ILE A 50 -3.48 7.23 -4.31
N GLU A 51 -3.87 8.50 -4.53
CA GLU A 51 -5.27 8.91 -4.67
C GLU A 51 -6.02 8.14 -5.76
N SER A 52 -5.35 7.81 -6.88
CA SER A 52 -5.97 7.03 -7.97
C SER A 52 -6.27 5.59 -7.55
N VAL A 53 -5.42 5.01 -6.70
CA VAL A 53 -5.65 3.67 -6.14
C VAL A 53 -6.73 3.71 -5.06
N LEU A 54 -6.71 4.70 -4.17
CA LEU A 54 -7.77 4.89 -3.16
C LEU A 54 -9.14 5.08 -3.82
N GLU A 55 -9.22 5.88 -4.90
CA GLU A 55 -10.44 6.07 -5.68
C GLU A 55 -10.91 4.74 -6.28
N SER A 56 -10.01 3.99 -6.95
CA SER A 56 -10.33 2.69 -7.54
C SER A 56 -10.74 1.65 -6.49
N ALA A 57 -10.13 1.72 -5.30
CA ALA A 57 -10.47 0.88 -4.14
C ALA A 57 -11.74 1.33 -3.41
N GLY A 58 -12.38 2.45 -3.83
CA GLY A 58 -13.59 2.98 -3.20
C GLY A 58 -13.38 3.57 -1.81
N MET A 59 -12.14 3.92 -1.45
CA MET A 59 -11.83 4.57 -0.17
C MET A 59 -12.01 6.09 -0.26
N PRO A 60 -12.73 6.73 0.68
CA PRO A 60 -12.85 8.17 0.72
C PRO A 60 -11.54 8.81 1.22
N TYR A 61 -11.11 9.90 0.62
CA TYR A 61 -9.89 10.61 0.98
C TYR A 61 -9.99 12.12 0.69
N SER A 62 -9.07 12.90 1.25
CA SER A 62 -8.89 14.33 0.96
C SER A 62 -7.50 14.56 0.39
N VAL A 63 -7.40 15.29 -0.71
CA VAL A 63 -6.11 15.68 -1.30
C VAL A 63 -5.73 17.10 -0.89
N ILE A 64 -4.47 17.28 -0.48
CA ILE A 64 -3.91 18.58 -0.13
C ILE A 64 -2.53 18.78 -0.76
N THR A 65 -2.15 20.02 -0.97
CA THR A 65 -0.78 20.38 -1.40
C THR A 65 0.19 20.35 -0.21
N THR A 66 1.49 20.28 -0.48
CA THR A 66 2.55 20.39 0.53
C THR A 66 2.46 21.71 1.32
N ALA A 67 2.12 22.83 0.66
CA ALA A 67 1.91 24.12 1.31
C ALA A 67 0.70 24.13 2.27
N ARG A 68 -0.37 23.41 1.91
CA ARG A 68 -1.53 23.24 2.78
C ARG A 68 -1.22 22.32 3.96
N LEU A 69 -0.44 21.26 3.75
CA LEU A 69 0.04 20.37 4.82
C LEU A 69 0.77 21.15 5.91
N GLU A 70 1.63 22.10 5.56
CA GLU A 70 2.35 22.93 6.54
C GLU A 70 1.42 23.68 7.49
N ARG A 71 0.24 24.12 7.01
CA ARG A 71 -0.75 24.88 7.77
C ARG A 71 -1.85 24.02 8.41
N ALA A 72 -2.09 22.82 7.91
CA ALA A 72 -3.18 21.96 8.36
C ALA A 72 -3.01 21.57 9.83
N LYS A 73 -4.11 21.45 10.56
CA LYS A 73 -4.15 20.78 11.87
C LYS A 73 -4.39 19.30 11.63
N LEU A 74 -3.37 18.49 11.87
CA LEU A 74 -3.47 17.03 11.78
C LEU A 74 -4.01 16.47 13.10
N ARG A 75 -4.88 15.47 13.01
CA ARG A 75 -5.44 14.76 14.16
C ARG A 75 -4.80 13.38 14.32
N PRO A 76 -4.60 12.91 15.56
CA PRO A 76 -3.98 11.58 15.79
C PRO A 76 -4.76 10.38 15.22
N ASP A 77 -6.04 10.54 14.88
CA ASP A 77 -6.90 9.52 14.28
C ASP A 77 -6.79 9.44 12.75
N GLN A 78 -5.94 10.25 12.13
CA GLN A 78 -5.76 10.31 10.69
C GLN A 78 -4.60 9.43 10.19
N ILE A 79 -4.66 9.09 8.90
CA ILE A 79 -3.54 8.60 8.10
C ILE A 79 -3.15 9.70 7.14
N VAL A 80 -1.86 10.06 7.11
CA VAL A 80 -1.30 11.00 6.14
C VAL A 80 -0.44 10.23 5.15
N PHE A 81 -0.80 10.29 3.88
CA PHE A 81 -0.04 9.74 2.76
C PHE A 81 0.81 10.83 2.14
N ILE A 82 2.10 10.60 1.99
CA ILE A 82 3.03 11.50 1.30
C ILE A 82 3.50 10.82 0.02
N ASN A 83 2.97 11.27 -1.10
CA ASN A 83 3.39 10.81 -2.42
C ASN A 83 4.84 11.26 -2.75
N CYS A 84 5.54 10.45 -3.55
CA CYS A 84 6.85 10.79 -4.10
C CYS A 84 6.80 12.15 -4.87
N PRO A 85 7.78 13.05 -4.68
CA PRO A 85 9.05 12.89 -3.97
C PRO A 85 9.04 13.29 -2.48
N GLY A 86 7.94 13.79 -1.94
CA GLY A 86 7.86 14.21 -0.54
C GLY A 86 8.67 15.47 -0.22
N LEU A 87 8.81 16.40 -1.17
CA LEU A 87 9.54 17.66 -0.97
C LEU A 87 8.74 18.61 -0.07
N ILE A 88 9.06 18.61 1.20
CA ILE A 88 8.44 19.43 2.25
C ILE A 88 9.50 20.19 3.06
N THR A 89 9.07 21.23 3.77
CA THR A 89 9.96 22.03 4.60
C THR A 89 10.37 21.29 5.88
N SER A 90 11.52 21.64 6.46
CA SER A 90 11.97 21.09 7.76
C SER A 90 10.95 21.33 8.87
N LYS A 91 10.14 22.38 8.78
CA LYS A 91 9.02 22.63 9.71
C LYS A 91 7.94 21.58 9.56
N THR A 92 7.58 21.22 8.31
CA THR A 92 6.59 20.19 8.02
C THR A 92 7.10 18.80 8.42
N VAL A 93 8.40 18.53 8.23
CA VAL A 93 9.03 17.28 8.71
C VAL A 93 8.85 17.12 10.23
N ARG A 94 9.18 18.15 11.03
CA ARG A 94 8.99 18.12 12.49
C ARG A 94 7.51 17.97 12.89
N LYS A 95 6.61 18.59 12.13
CA LYS A 95 5.17 18.44 12.34
C LYS A 95 4.68 17.01 12.10
N LEU A 96 5.16 16.35 11.04
CA LEU A 96 4.84 14.95 10.77
C LEU A 96 5.42 14.03 11.86
N GLN A 97 6.65 14.28 12.31
CA GLN A 97 7.23 13.54 13.43
C GLN A 97 6.34 13.65 14.69
N GLN A 98 5.90 14.87 15.04
CA GLN A 98 5.00 15.10 16.17
C GLN A 98 3.63 14.44 15.96
N PHE A 99 3.06 14.51 14.76
CA PHE A 99 1.81 13.85 14.38
C PHE A 99 1.87 12.34 14.62
N VAL A 100 2.95 11.69 14.16
CA VAL A 100 3.16 10.25 14.41
C VAL A 100 3.35 9.99 15.90
N HIS A 101 4.17 10.78 16.59
CA HIS A 101 4.37 10.62 18.03
C HIS A 101 3.05 10.66 18.83
N GLN A 102 2.10 11.46 18.41
CA GLN A 102 0.78 11.61 19.03
C GLN A 102 -0.22 10.50 18.62
N GLY A 103 0.14 9.62 17.69
CA GLY A 103 -0.69 8.50 17.29
C GLY A 103 -1.15 8.47 15.85
N GLY A 104 -0.83 9.49 15.07
CA GLY A 104 -1.11 9.48 13.65
C GLY A 104 -0.36 8.38 12.90
N PHE A 105 -0.91 7.94 11.78
CA PHE A 105 -0.20 7.04 10.87
C PHE A 105 0.34 7.83 9.69
N LEU A 106 1.62 7.63 9.37
CA LEU A 106 2.29 8.23 8.23
C LEU A 106 2.62 7.14 7.20
N PHE A 107 2.14 7.30 5.99
CA PHE A 107 2.48 6.45 4.86
C PHE A 107 3.26 7.26 3.83
N THR A 108 4.41 6.78 3.40
CA THR A 108 5.27 7.47 2.44
C THR A 108 5.70 6.53 1.33
N THR A 109 5.97 7.09 0.15
CA THR A 109 6.43 6.31 -1.00
C THR A 109 7.78 6.83 -1.51
N ASP A 110 8.60 5.91 -1.97
CA ASP A 110 9.83 6.08 -2.72
C ASP A 110 10.77 7.19 -2.20
N TRP A 111 10.95 8.28 -2.93
CA TRP A 111 11.91 9.34 -2.56
C TRP A 111 11.58 10.06 -1.25
N ALA A 112 10.36 9.93 -0.77
CA ALA A 112 10.01 10.40 0.57
C ALA A 112 10.81 9.68 1.68
N LEU A 113 11.45 8.53 1.40
CA LEU A 113 12.45 7.92 2.27
C LEU A 113 13.53 8.92 2.67
N LYS A 114 14.14 9.59 1.68
CA LYS A 114 15.22 10.55 1.89
C LYS A 114 14.71 11.92 2.35
N HIS A 115 13.58 12.37 1.78
CA HIS A 115 13.11 13.74 2.00
C HIS A 115 12.24 13.90 3.25
N VAL A 116 11.61 12.83 3.71
CA VAL A 116 10.71 12.85 4.87
C VAL A 116 11.22 11.95 6.00
N LEU A 117 11.46 10.64 5.73
CA LEU A 117 11.73 9.68 6.80
C LEU A 117 13.11 9.86 7.43
N GLN A 118 14.16 10.02 6.63
CA GLN A 118 15.51 10.19 7.17
C GLN A 118 15.62 11.43 8.09
N PRO A 119 15.09 12.60 7.74
CA PRO A 119 15.15 13.76 8.64
C PRO A 119 14.13 13.71 9.80
N ALA A 120 12.98 13.04 9.63
CA ALA A 120 11.98 12.92 10.70
C ALA A 120 12.34 11.85 11.73
N PHE A 121 12.94 10.74 11.30
CA PHE A 121 13.24 9.57 12.13
C PHE A 121 14.68 9.10 11.92
N PRO A 122 15.68 9.94 12.29
CA PRO A 122 17.07 9.68 11.99
C PRO A 122 17.55 8.37 12.67
N GLY A 123 18.36 7.61 11.93
CA GLY A 123 18.99 6.40 12.43
C GLY A 123 18.11 5.14 12.38
N LEU A 124 16.89 5.18 11.83
CA LEU A 124 16.05 3.99 11.66
C LEU A 124 16.22 3.37 10.26
N VAL A 125 16.06 4.18 9.23
CA VAL A 125 16.14 3.77 7.82
C VAL A 125 16.83 4.83 6.98
N GLU A 126 17.43 4.42 5.86
CA GLU A 126 18.01 5.33 4.90
C GLU A 126 17.95 4.80 3.46
N TYR A 127 18.09 5.68 2.49
CA TYR A 127 18.34 5.33 1.10
C TYR A 127 19.77 4.79 0.93
N ASN A 128 19.92 3.63 0.29
CA ASN A 128 21.20 2.95 0.15
C ASN A 128 22.15 3.55 -0.93
N GLN A 129 21.76 4.66 -1.58
CA GLN A 129 22.48 5.37 -2.64
C GLN A 129 22.62 4.59 -3.97
N ARG A 130 21.83 3.51 -4.17
CA ARG A 130 21.81 2.71 -5.40
C ARG A 130 20.36 2.66 -5.92
N PRO A 131 19.96 3.60 -6.81
CA PRO A 131 18.59 3.62 -7.31
C PRO A 131 18.27 2.39 -8.16
N THR A 132 16.99 2.04 -8.22
CA THR A 132 16.51 0.96 -9.08
C THR A 132 16.52 1.34 -10.56
N ALA A 133 16.45 0.35 -11.43
CA ALA A 133 16.02 0.51 -12.81
C ALA A 133 14.48 0.59 -12.89
N ASP A 134 13.94 0.80 -14.09
CA ASP A 134 12.52 0.60 -14.40
C ASP A 134 12.26 -0.90 -14.56
N GLU A 135 11.75 -1.53 -13.52
CA GLU A 135 11.65 -2.99 -13.44
C GLU A 135 10.41 -3.47 -12.70
N VAL A 136 9.93 -4.64 -13.05
CA VAL A 136 8.92 -5.36 -12.28
C VAL A 136 9.62 -6.45 -11.46
N VAL A 137 9.26 -6.58 -10.21
CA VAL A 137 9.88 -7.53 -9.27
C VAL A 137 8.84 -8.41 -8.61
N ARG A 138 9.23 -9.66 -8.33
CA ARG A 138 8.45 -10.55 -7.48
C ARG A 138 8.58 -10.10 -6.04
N VAL A 139 7.45 -10.00 -5.33
CA VAL A 139 7.41 -9.62 -3.92
C VAL A 139 6.89 -10.76 -3.05
N GLU A 140 7.43 -10.85 -1.84
CA GLU A 140 7.02 -11.82 -0.81
C GLU A 140 6.38 -11.03 0.36
N ILE A 141 5.10 -11.32 0.65
CA ILE A 141 4.39 -10.77 1.80
C ILE A 141 4.75 -11.58 3.04
N LEU A 142 5.41 -10.95 4.02
CA LEU A 142 5.97 -11.61 5.18
C LEU A 142 5.01 -11.66 6.38
N ASP A 143 4.13 -10.66 6.51
CA ASP A 143 3.23 -10.53 7.67
C ASP A 143 1.98 -11.41 7.54
N ARG A 144 2.17 -12.67 7.17
CA ARG A 144 1.08 -13.64 6.96
C ARG A 144 0.37 -14.06 8.25
N GLN A 145 0.84 -13.62 9.41
CA GLN A 145 0.17 -13.87 10.72
C GLN A 145 -0.85 -12.78 11.07
N ASP A 146 -0.90 -11.68 10.33
CA ASP A 146 -1.95 -10.68 10.47
C ASP A 146 -3.31 -11.28 10.07
N GLY A 147 -4.28 -11.24 10.99
CA GLY A 147 -5.58 -11.89 10.79
C GLY A 147 -6.35 -11.38 9.57
N PHE A 148 -6.21 -10.10 9.22
CA PHE A 148 -6.79 -9.56 7.99
C PHE A 148 -6.11 -10.14 6.76
N LEU A 149 -4.77 -10.15 6.72
CA LEU A 149 -4.04 -10.70 5.57
C LEU A 149 -4.32 -12.21 5.40
N GLN A 150 -4.44 -12.97 6.50
CA GLN A 150 -4.82 -14.38 6.46
C GLN A 150 -6.22 -14.61 5.86
N SER A 151 -7.15 -13.69 6.07
CA SER A 151 -8.52 -13.84 5.56
C SER A 151 -8.64 -13.59 4.05
N VAL A 152 -7.65 -12.91 3.44
CA VAL A 152 -7.74 -12.45 2.05
C VAL A 152 -6.62 -12.95 1.13
N LEU A 153 -5.43 -13.29 1.67
CA LEU A 153 -4.30 -13.78 0.89
C LEU A 153 -4.20 -15.31 0.96
N ASP A 154 -3.87 -15.91 -0.17
CA ASP A 154 -3.65 -17.36 -0.27
C ASP A 154 -2.15 -17.68 -0.37
N ALA A 155 -1.79 -18.95 -0.15
CA ALA A 155 -0.40 -19.39 -0.20
C ALA A 155 0.17 -19.33 -1.63
N GLU A 156 -0.69 -19.47 -2.63
CA GLU A 156 -0.38 -19.47 -4.05
C GLU A 156 -0.20 -18.07 -4.65
N ASP A 157 -0.50 -17.01 -3.88
CA ASP A 157 -0.30 -15.64 -4.33
C ASP A 157 1.19 -15.37 -4.62
N ASP A 158 1.48 -14.96 -5.84
CA ASP A 158 2.82 -14.69 -6.39
C ASP A 158 2.86 -13.33 -7.12
N PRO A 159 2.62 -12.23 -6.38
CA PRO A 159 2.46 -10.91 -6.99
C PRO A 159 3.75 -10.35 -7.56
N LEU A 160 3.62 -9.66 -8.69
CA LEU A 160 4.66 -8.89 -9.33
C LEU A 160 4.33 -7.40 -9.20
N TRP A 161 5.26 -6.64 -8.63
CA TRP A 161 5.09 -5.20 -8.46
C TRP A 161 6.10 -4.42 -9.31
N TRP A 162 5.65 -3.33 -9.88
CA TRP A 162 6.49 -2.43 -10.66
C TRP A 162 7.22 -1.44 -9.76
N LEU A 163 8.51 -1.25 -10.04
CA LEU A 163 9.35 -0.20 -9.50
C LEU A 163 9.69 0.75 -10.64
N GLU A 164 9.29 2.00 -10.49
CA GLU A 164 9.67 3.04 -11.43
C GLU A 164 11.20 3.30 -11.36
N ALA A 165 11.77 3.71 -12.47
CA ALA A 165 13.19 4.04 -12.53
C ALA A 165 13.60 5.06 -11.45
N SER A 166 14.77 4.82 -10.86
CA SER A 166 15.36 5.64 -9.80
C SER A 166 14.65 5.59 -8.44
N SER A 167 13.85 4.54 -8.17
CA SER A 167 13.30 4.30 -6.83
C SER A 167 14.42 4.05 -5.81
N TYR A 168 14.15 4.37 -4.54
CA TYR A 168 15.14 4.37 -3.44
C TYR A 168 15.04 3.11 -2.58
N PRO A 169 15.93 2.08 -2.78
CA PRO A 169 15.96 0.90 -1.92
C PRO A 169 16.23 1.27 -0.45
N ILE A 170 15.51 0.58 0.44
CA ILE A 170 15.47 0.87 1.86
C ILE A 170 16.59 0.11 2.56
N ARG A 171 17.57 0.82 3.13
CA ARG A 171 18.50 0.26 4.10
C ARG A 171 17.96 0.43 5.50
N ILE A 172 17.85 -0.67 6.23
CA ILE A 172 17.42 -0.68 7.63
C ILE A 172 18.65 -0.54 8.52
N LEU A 173 18.68 0.49 9.38
CA LEU A 173 19.78 0.76 10.30
C LEU A 173 19.56 0.14 11.69
N GLN A 174 18.30 -0.06 12.08
CA GLN A 174 17.90 -0.70 13.35
C GLN A 174 16.88 -1.82 13.09
N PRO A 175 17.34 -3.05 12.80
CA PRO A 175 16.46 -4.16 12.42
C PRO A 175 15.49 -4.59 13.53
N ASP A 176 15.82 -4.35 14.77
CA ASP A 176 14.97 -4.63 15.95
C ASP A 176 13.78 -3.68 16.08
N LYS A 177 13.82 -2.53 15.43
CA LYS A 177 12.76 -1.51 15.46
C LYS A 177 11.96 -1.40 14.17
N VAL A 178 12.48 -1.92 13.07
CA VAL A 178 11.86 -1.81 11.75
C VAL A 178 11.39 -3.17 11.26
N LYS A 179 10.08 -3.31 11.08
CA LYS A 179 9.46 -4.54 10.58
C LYS A 179 9.42 -4.49 9.05
N VAL A 180 9.95 -5.51 8.39
CA VAL A 180 9.78 -5.73 6.95
C VAL A 180 8.46 -6.47 6.75
N LEU A 181 7.52 -5.87 6.04
CA LEU A 181 6.21 -6.41 5.75
C LEU A 181 6.17 -7.11 4.39
N ILE A 182 6.88 -6.55 3.43
CA ILE A 182 7.04 -7.09 2.07
C ILE A 182 8.50 -6.94 1.67
N ARG A 183 9.05 -7.95 1.04
CA ARG A 183 10.42 -7.95 0.48
C ARG A 183 10.46 -8.47 -0.94
N SER A 184 11.59 -8.26 -1.62
CA SER A 184 11.92 -8.87 -2.90
C SER A 184 13.35 -9.39 -2.89
N LYS A 185 13.54 -10.66 -3.26
CA LYS A 185 14.87 -11.23 -3.49
C LYS A 185 15.54 -10.62 -4.71
N GLU A 186 14.76 -10.28 -5.73
CA GLU A 186 15.27 -9.67 -6.95
C GLU A 186 15.87 -8.28 -6.70
N ILE A 187 15.24 -7.48 -5.80
CA ILE A 187 15.82 -6.19 -5.38
C ILE A 187 17.10 -6.41 -4.58
N GLN A 188 17.13 -7.40 -3.70
CA GLN A 188 18.33 -7.72 -2.93
C GLN A 188 19.52 -8.09 -3.82
N GLU A 189 19.29 -8.94 -4.82
CA GLU A 189 20.32 -9.38 -5.76
C GLU A 189 20.85 -8.22 -6.61
N ARG A 190 19.98 -7.33 -7.08
CA ARG A 190 20.34 -6.23 -7.99
C ARG A 190 20.85 -4.98 -7.28
N HIS A 191 20.24 -4.64 -6.13
CA HIS A 191 20.45 -3.35 -5.45
C HIS A 191 20.98 -3.48 -4.02
N GLY A 192 21.13 -4.71 -3.49
CA GLY A 192 21.75 -4.99 -2.19
C GLY A 192 20.83 -4.90 -0.98
N GLU A 193 19.58 -4.53 -1.16
CA GLU A 193 18.57 -4.40 -0.09
C GLU A 193 17.31 -5.15 -0.50
N SER A 194 16.63 -5.84 0.44
CA SER A 194 15.42 -6.63 0.14
C SER A 194 14.09 -5.94 0.47
N PRO A 195 14.01 -4.97 1.40
CA PRO A 195 12.72 -4.42 1.81
C PRO A 195 12.00 -3.67 0.69
N VAL A 196 10.72 -3.98 0.48
CA VAL A 196 9.80 -3.28 -0.43
C VAL A 196 8.81 -2.44 0.36
N PHE A 197 8.29 -3.00 1.46
CA PHE A 197 7.36 -2.33 2.34
C PHE A 197 7.74 -2.61 3.79
N ILE A 198 7.86 -1.55 4.56
CA ILE A 198 8.28 -1.60 5.96
C ILE A 198 7.31 -0.84 6.87
N SER A 199 7.39 -1.13 8.17
CA SER A 199 6.76 -0.30 9.19
C SER A 199 7.65 -0.19 10.43
N PHE A 200 7.47 0.90 11.19
CA PHE A 200 8.03 1.06 12.53
C PHE A 200 7.13 1.94 13.39
N GLU A 201 7.19 1.72 14.68
CA GLU A 201 6.48 2.53 15.65
C GLU A 201 7.30 3.76 16.05
N TYR A 202 6.61 4.88 16.29
CA TYR A 202 7.20 6.07 16.85
C TYR A 202 6.21 6.80 17.76
N GLY A 203 6.53 6.83 19.05
CA GLY A 203 5.57 7.28 20.07
C GLY A 203 4.34 6.38 20.08
N GLN A 204 3.20 6.97 19.84
CA GLN A 204 1.92 6.25 19.78
C GLN A 204 1.46 5.93 18.34
N GLY A 205 2.17 6.37 17.33
CA GLY A 205 1.83 6.19 15.91
C GLY A 205 2.69 5.16 15.22
N VAL A 206 2.43 5.00 13.93
CA VAL A 206 3.16 4.06 13.06
C VAL A 206 3.53 4.76 11.77
N VAL A 207 4.74 4.50 11.29
CA VAL A 207 5.21 4.88 9.97
C VAL A 207 5.20 3.67 9.08
N TYR A 208 4.68 3.83 7.87
CA TYR A 208 4.76 2.89 6.77
C TYR A 208 5.53 3.52 5.62
N HIS A 209 6.36 2.74 4.97
CA HIS A 209 7.07 3.19 3.78
C HIS A 209 7.18 2.08 2.74
N MET A 210 6.90 2.45 1.49
CA MET A 210 6.98 1.57 0.33
C MET A 210 7.91 2.18 -0.72
N ILE A 211 8.77 1.36 -1.30
CA ILE A 211 9.67 1.83 -2.37
C ILE A 211 8.96 1.91 -3.74
N SER A 212 7.83 1.23 -3.91
CA SER A 212 7.01 1.24 -5.11
C SER A 212 6.00 2.40 -5.09
N HIS A 213 5.63 2.90 -6.27
CA HIS A 213 4.54 3.85 -6.42
C HIS A 213 3.19 3.14 -6.50
N PHE A 214 2.15 3.77 -5.95
CA PHE A 214 0.76 3.36 -6.14
C PHE A 214 0.11 3.99 -7.39
N TYR A 215 0.86 4.13 -8.44
CA TYR A 215 0.39 4.69 -9.67
C TYR A 215 0.07 3.58 -10.67
N LEU A 216 -1.21 3.24 -10.84
CA LEU A 216 -1.72 2.26 -11.83
C LEU A 216 -0.60 1.35 -12.40
N GLN A 217 -0.02 0.56 -11.51
CA GLN A 217 1.23 -0.15 -11.69
C GLN A 217 1.22 -0.99 -12.98
N ARG A 218 2.35 -0.99 -13.69
CA ARG A 218 2.59 -1.94 -14.77
C ARG A 218 2.71 -3.34 -14.18
N ALA A 219 2.02 -4.31 -14.75
CA ALA A 219 2.23 -5.72 -14.46
C ALA A 219 2.96 -6.40 -15.61
N GLU A 220 3.70 -7.45 -15.28
CA GLU A 220 4.29 -8.38 -16.24
C GLU A 220 3.70 -9.78 -16.05
N THR A 221 3.79 -10.58 -17.09
CA THR A 221 3.46 -12.01 -17.03
C THR A 221 4.73 -12.82 -17.21
N ARG A 222 5.13 -13.59 -16.20
CA ARG A 222 6.35 -14.43 -16.21
C ARG A 222 6.04 -15.91 -16.25
N THR A 223 4.79 -16.29 -16.00
CA THR A 223 4.34 -17.68 -15.98
C THR A 223 3.05 -17.84 -16.75
N LEU A 224 2.73 -19.07 -17.16
CA LEU A 224 1.43 -19.37 -17.81
C LEU A 224 0.25 -19.05 -16.89
N ARG A 225 0.39 -19.24 -15.57
CA ARG A 225 -0.62 -18.85 -14.59
C ARG A 225 -0.88 -17.34 -14.64
N GLN A 226 0.16 -16.52 -14.62
CA GLN A 226 0.03 -15.06 -14.67
C GLN A 226 -0.52 -14.56 -16.01
N ALA A 227 -0.26 -15.27 -17.12
CA ALA A 227 -0.79 -14.95 -18.44
C ALA A 227 -2.25 -15.38 -18.64
N ALA A 228 -2.77 -16.28 -17.81
CA ALA A 228 -4.15 -16.76 -17.91
C ALA A 228 -5.16 -15.62 -17.64
N PRO A 229 -6.40 -15.71 -18.16
CA PRO A 229 -7.48 -14.77 -17.83
C PRO A 229 -7.69 -14.68 -16.32
N SER A 230 -7.99 -13.50 -15.80
CA SER A 230 -8.09 -13.26 -14.35
C SER A 230 -9.26 -13.98 -13.68
N MET A 231 -10.20 -14.50 -14.46
CA MET A 231 -11.27 -15.37 -13.94
C MET A 231 -10.72 -16.60 -13.19
N SER A 232 -9.56 -17.13 -13.59
CA SER A 232 -8.92 -18.24 -12.88
C SER A 232 -8.45 -17.82 -11.48
N TYR A 233 -8.01 -16.57 -11.32
CA TYR A 233 -7.65 -15.99 -10.02
C TYR A 233 -8.90 -15.75 -9.14
N VAL A 234 -9.96 -15.21 -9.73
CA VAL A 234 -11.25 -15.04 -9.04
C VAL A 234 -11.78 -16.36 -8.49
N ALA A 235 -11.76 -17.42 -9.31
CA ALA A 235 -12.15 -18.77 -8.89
C ALA A 235 -11.24 -19.31 -7.76
N ALA A 236 -9.93 -19.14 -7.88
CA ALA A 236 -8.95 -19.55 -6.86
C ALA A 236 -9.17 -18.84 -5.51
N LYS A 237 -9.72 -17.62 -5.53
CA LYS A 237 -10.10 -16.88 -4.31
C LYS A 237 -11.40 -17.39 -3.65
N GLY A 238 -11.93 -18.51 -4.09
CA GLY A 238 -13.11 -19.13 -3.48
C GLY A 238 -14.46 -18.51 -3.89
N ILE A 239 -14.46 -17.65 -4.90
CA ILE A 239 -15.71 -17.06 -5.41
C ILE A 239 -16.52 -18.12 -6.13
N GLY A 240 -17.72 -18.40 -5.63
CA GLY A 240 -18.62 -19.42 -6.17
C GLY A 240 -19.08 -19.11 -7.61
N GLU A 241 -19.40 -20.13 -8.39
CA GLU A 241 -19.79 -20.02 -9.82
C GLU A 241 -20.89 -18.99 -10.08
N GLN A 242 -21.87 -18.87 -9.19
CA GLN A 242 -22.97 -17.92 -9.35
C GLN A 242 -22.48 -16.46 -9.25
N ALA A 243 -21.53 -16.19 -8.35
CA ALA A 243 -20.94 -14.87 -8.18
C ALA A 243 -19.89 -14.55 -9.27
N GLN A 244 -19.30 -15.56 -9.93
CA GLN A 244 -18.33 -15.36 -11.01
C GLN A 244 -18.91 -14.59 -12.20
N ARG A 245 -20.23 -14.67 -12.46
CA ARG A 245 -20.90 -13.88 -13.51
C ARG A 245 -20.71 -12.37 -13.30
N LYS A 246 -20.74 -11.90 -12.05
CA LYS A 246 -20.42 -10.50 -11.71
C LYS A 246 -19.05 -10.09 -12.25
N TYR A 247 -18.05 -10.94 -12.12
CA TYR A 247 -16.68 -10.64 -12.56
C TYR A 247 -16.53 -10.70 -14.09
N GLN A 248 -17.26 -11.59 -14.76
CA GLN A 248 -17.35 -11.61 -16.22
C GLN A 248 -17.93 -10.29 -16.75
N ASP A 249 -19.07 -9.85 -16.18
CA ASP A 249 -19.72 -8.59 -16.54
C ASP A 249 -18.83 -7.37 -16.25
N LEU A 250 -17.93 -7.47 -15.27
CA LEU A 250 -16.92 -6.46 -14.95
C LEU A 250 -15.65 -6.58 -15.80
N GLY A 251 -15.58 -7.47 -16.80
CA GLY A 251 -14.46 -7.59 -17.72
C GLY A 251 -13.25 -8.35 -17.18
N ALA A 252 -13.43 -9.29 -16.25
CA ALA A 252 -12.33 -10.10 -15.71
C ALA A 252 -11.64 -10.99 -16.75
N GLU A 253 -12.30 -11.28 -17.88
CA GLU A 253 -11.69 -12.02 -18.99
C GLU A 253 -10.75 -11.17 -19.85
N GLU A 254 -10.84 -9.85 -19.76
CA GLU A 254 -10.07 -8.90 -20.55
C GLU A 254 -8.69 -8.57 -19.96
N ILE A 255 -8.47 -8.94 -18.69
CA ILE A 255 -7.21 -8.75 -17.98
C ILE A 255 -6.59 -10.07 -17.53
N THR A 256 -5.29 -10.05 -17.29
CA THR A 256 -4.55 -11.25 -16.87
C THR A 256 -4.61 -11.47 -15.36
N THR A 257 -4.40 -12.72 -14.94
CA THR A 257 -4.20 -13.09 -13.54
C THR A 257 -3.09 -12.25 -12.88
N GLY A 258 -1.97 -12.01 -13.56
CA GLY A 258 -0.87 -11.19 -13.04
C GLY A 258 -1.28 -9.75 -12.76
N GLN A 259 -2.11 -9.14 -13.62
CA GLN A 259 -2.63 -7.79 -13.39
C GLN A 259 -3.58 -7.74 -12.18
N LEU A 260 -4.54 -8.67 -12.10
CA LEU A 260 -5.48 -8.71 -10.98
C LEU A 260 -4.78 -9.02 -9.66
N GLU A 261 -3.84 -9.96 -9.64
CA GLU A 261 -3.08 -10.33 -8.44
C GLU A 261 -2.21 -9.18 -7.93
N SER A 262 -1.54 -8.45 -8.83
CA SER A 262 -0.78 -7.24 -8.47
C SER A 262 -1.68 -6.17 -7.86
N ALA A 263 -2.81 -5.87 -8.49
CA ALA A 263 -3.78 -4.88 -8.01
C ALA A 263 -4.41 -5.33 -6.68
N PHE A 264 -4.75 -6.62 -6.55
CA PHE A 264 -5.35 -7.17 -5.34
C PHE A 264 -4.42 -7.07 -4.14
N THR A 265 -3.17 -7.52 -4.27
CA THR A 265 -2.19 -7.47 -3.18
C THR A 265 -1.83 -6.04 -2.78
N SER A 266 -1.77 -5.11 -3.73
CA SER A 266 -1.59 -3.67 -3.45
C SER A 266 -2.79 -3.09 -2.68
N THR A 267 -4.01 -3.41 -3.11
CA THR A 267 -5.25 -2.98 -2.44
C THR A 267 -5.32 -3.53 -1.02
N VAL A 268 -5.07 -4.82 -0.83
CA VAL A 268 -5.02 -5.48 0.49
C VAL A 268 -3.98 -4.81 1.40
N THR A 269 -2.81 -4.46 0.87
CA THR A 269 -1.77 -3.77 1.64
C THR A 269 -2.25 -2.43 2.18
N LEU A 270 -2.90 -1.61 1.35
CA LEU A 270 -3.46 -0.31 1.76
C LEU A 270 -4.58 -0.47 2.80
N TRP A 271 -5.51 -1.38 2.55
CA TRP A 271 -6.64 -1.62 3.45
C TRP A 271 -6.18 -2.16 4.80
N GLY A 272 -5.14 -2.98 4.82
CA GLY A 272 -4.49 -3.45 6.05
C GLY A 272 -3.98 -2.30 6.92
N VAL A 273 -3.38 -1.28 6.33
CA VAL A 273 -2.94 -0.07 7.06
C VAL A 273 -4.13 0.68 7.67
N VAL A 274 -5.19 0.86 6.89
CA VAL A 274 -6.42 1.55 7.35
C VAL A 274 -7.08 0.79 8.50
N LEU A 275 -7.20 -0.53 8.37
CA LEU A 275 -7.79 -1.38 9.41
C LEU A 275 -6.99 -1.35 10.71
N ARG A 276 -5.65 -1.44 10.62
CA ARG A 276 -4.76 -1.34 11.81
C ARG A 276 -4.90 0.02 12.49
N LYS A 277 -5.07 1.10 11.71
CA LYS A 277 -5.33 2.43 12.28
C LYS A 277 -6.65 2.46 13.04
N LYS A 278 -7.73 1.96 12.44
CA LYS A 278 -9.06 1.94 13.08
C LYS A 278 -9.09 1.05 14.32
N ALA A 279 -8.42 -0.10 14.29
CA ALA A 279 -8.28 -0.98 15.45
C ALA A 279 -7.56 -0.26 16.61
N ARG A 280 -6.40 0.35 16.33
CA ARG A 280 -5.60 1.08 17.34
C ARG A 280 -6.36 2.27 17.94
N ASP A 281 -7.15 2.99 17.14
CA ASP A 281 -7.96 4.11 17.64
C ASP A 281 -9.13 3.65 18.50
N ARG A 282 -9.70 2.47 18.22
CA ARG A 282 -10.74 1.87 19.05
C ARG A 282 -10.19 1.46 20.42
N ASP A 283 -9.05 0.77 20.44
CA ASP A 283 -8.42 0.28 21.67
C ASP A 283 -8.09 1.46 22.61
N ARG A 284 -7.58 2.56 22.07
CA ARG A 284 -7.31 3.80 22.82
C ARG A 284 -8.52 4.51 23.40
N LYS A 285 -9.70 4.32 22.82
CA LYS A 285 -10.94 4.92 23.36
C LYS A 285 -11.52 4.11 24.51
N GLN A 286 -11.00 2.88 24.71
CA GLN A 286 -11.39 1.97 25.80
C GLN A 286 -10.47 2.06 27.01
N GLU A 287 -9.28 2.63 26.85
CA GLU A 287 -8.35 3.00 27.94
C GLU A 287 -8.69 4.37 28.53
#